data_36d779af9f9a8c1482de4cb99fa35607
#
_entry.id   36d779af9f9a8c1482de4cb99fa35607
#
_cell.length_a   1.000
_cell.length_b   1.000
_cell.length_c   1.000
_cell.angle_alpha   90.00
_cell.angle_beta   90.00
_cell.angle_gamma   90.00
#
_symmetry.space_group_name_H-M   'P 1'
#
loop_
_entity.id
_entity.type
_entity.pdbx_description
1 polymer ?
#
loop_
_entity_poly.entity_id
_entity_poly.type
_entity_poly.pdbx_seq_one_letter_code
_entity_poly.pdbx_strand_id
1 'polypeptide(L)'
;MEGRSACGFSWFGLFARQPEFAQEGFDDRKKWIGVDFDGTLAEYQSFRNIKNPGPPVKEMVNRVKEWIGQGTNVKIFTARVCSLQTKDEIEEQRKIIEEWCVLHIGQKLEITSEKDFNMVELWDNRAIGVIENRGIPLRKP
;
A
#
# COMPACT_ATOMS: atom_id res chain seq x y z
N MET A 1 -0.70 -26.51 43.54
CA MET A 1 -1.09 -25.10 43.69
C MET A 1 -0.12 -24.15 42.96
N GLU A 2 1.09 -24.30 43.24
CA GLU A 2 2.15 -23.47 42.64
C GLU A 2 2.23 -23.62 41.12
N GLY A 3 2.07 -24.82 40.60
CA GLY A 3 2.09 -25.09 39.19
C GLY A 3 0.89 -24.45 38.40
N ARG A 4 -0.25 -24.32 39.05
CA ARG A 4 -1.40 -23.69 38.42
C ARG A 4 -1.26 -22.19 38.32
N SER A 5 -0.73 -21.57 39.33
CA SER A 5 -0.44 -20.15 39.35
C SER A 5 0.60 -19.80 38.30
N ALA A 6 1.68 -20.58 38.21
CA ALA A 6 2.69 -20.42 37.21
C ALA A 6 2.15 -20.65 35.77
N CYS A 7 1.27 -21.62 35.58
CA CYS A 7 0.65 -21.89 34.30
C CYS A 7 -0.29 -20.77 33.83
N GLY A 8 -1.11 -20.28 34.75
CA GLY A 8 -2.01 -19.17 34.42
C GLY A 8 -1.26 -17.88 34.13
N PHE A 9 -0.23 -17.62 34.90
CA PHE A 9 0.63 -16.48 34.70
C PHE A 9 1.42 -16.57 33.39
N SER A 10 1.95 -17.76 33.11
CA SER A 10 2.65 -18.05 31.86
C SER A 10 1.75 -17.88 30.65
N TRP A 11 0.51 -18.31 30.74
CA TRP A 11 -0.46 -18.19 29.67
C TRP A 11 -0.84 -16.72 29.40
N PHE A 12 -1.03 -15.96 30.45
CA PHE A 12 -1.29 -14.51 30.35
C PHE A 12 -0.08 -13.77 29.81
N GLY A 13 1.12 -14.15 30.25
CA GLY A 13 2.37 -13.60 29.75
C GLY A 13 2.62 -13.92 28.27
N LEU A 14 2.20 -15.09 27.82
CA LEU A 14 2.26 -15.48 26.42
C LEU A 14 1.32 -14.61 25.55
N PHE A 15 0.11 -14.33 26.03
CA PHE A 15 -0.80 -13.44 25.32
C PHE A 15 -0.31 -12.00 25.25
N ALA A 16 0.22 -11.49 26.37
CA ALA A 16 0.78 -10.14 26.44
C ALA A 16 2.09 -9.99 25.65
N ARG A 17 2.80 -11.09 25.40
CA ARG A 17 4.06 -11.12 24.63
C ARG A 17 3.88 -11.53 23.18
N GLN A 18 2.69 -11.81 22.77
CA GLN A 18 2.39 -12.11 21.37
C GLN A 18 2.62 -10.95 20.38
N PRO A 19 3.02 -9.74 20.80
CA PRO A 19 3.53 -8.81 19.83
C PRO A 19 4.74 -9.33 19.03
N GLU A 20 5.46 -10.33 19.56
CA GLU A 20 6.55 -10.96 18.79
C GLU A 20 6.07 -11.70 17.55
N PHE A 21 4.94 -12.41 17.64
CA PHE A 21 4.32 -13.04 16.46
C PHE A 21 3.66 -12.04 15.54
N ALA A 22 3.09 -10.96 16.07
CA ALA A 22 2.57 -9.86 15.28
C ALA A 22 3.71 -9.07 14.60
N GLN A 23 4.93 -9.15 15.12
CA GLN A 23 6.09 -8.44 14.60
C GLN A 23 6.88 -9.19 13.53
N GLU A 24 6.70 -10.50 13.36
CA GLU A 24 7.43 -11.26 12.34
C GLU A 24 7.14 -10.80 10.90
N GLY A 25 6.10 -10.03 10.67
CA GLY A 25 5.79 -9.48 9.37
C GLY A 25 5.46 -8.00 9.40
N PHE A 26 5.09 -7.47 10.56
CA PHE A 26 4.64 -6.08 10.71
C PHE A 26 5.61 -5.26 11.56
N ASP A 27 6.07 -4.14 11.02
CA ASP A 27 6.85 -3.14 11.74
C ASP A 27 6.13 -1.79 11.62
N ASP A 28 5.61 -1.26 12.73
CA ASP A 28 4.86 0.00 12.76
C ASP A 28 5.65 1.19 12.18
N ARG A 29 6.98 1.13 12.27
CA ARG A 29 7.86 2.17 11.70
C ARG A 29 7.94 2.10 10.17
N LYS A 30 7.59 0.96 9.59
CA LYS A 30 7.65 0.68 8.16
C LYS A 30 6.28 0.66 7.50
N LYS A 31 5.22 0.96 8.25
CA LYS A 31 3.86 1.00 7.70
C LYS A 31 3.76 1.99 6.55
N TRP A 32 2.97 1.64 5.55
CA TRP A 32 2.79 2.45 4.37
C TRP A 32 1.37 2.39 3.82
N ILE A 33 1.01 3.44 3.10
CA ILE A 33 -0.23 3.52 2.35
C ILE A 33 0.06 3.19 0.89
N GLY A 34 -0.66 2.24 0.31
CA GLY A 34 -0.63 1.93 -1.10
C GLY A 34 -1.63 2.80 -1.87
N VAL A 35 -1.17 3.41 -2.95
CA VAL A 35 -2.02 4.19 -3.85
C VAL A 35 -1.88 3.64 -5.26
N ASP A 36 -2.99 3.17 -5.82
CA ASP A 36 -3.05 2.75 -7.21
C ASP A 36 -2.77 3.94 -8.15
N PHE A 37 -2.21 3.63 -9.30
CA PHE A 37 -1.79 4.66 -10.24
C PHE A 37 -2.89 5.00 -11.24
N ASP A 38 -3.22 4.07 -12.14
CA ASP A 38 -4.18 4.32 -13.22
C ASP A 38 -5.63 4.33 -12.72
N GLY A 39 -6.29 5.45 -12.84
CA GLY A 39 -7.68 5.65 -12.40
C GLY A 39 -7.83 6.07 -10.94
N THR A 40 -6.72 6.22 -10.22
CA THR A 40 -6.69 6.68 -8.82
C THR A 40 -5.83 7.92 -8.68
N LEU A 41 -4.53 7.82 -8.92
CA LEU A 41 -3.59 8.94 -8.83
C LEU A 41 -3.46 9.69 -10.16
N ALA A 42 -3.38 8.96 -11.26
CA ALA A 42 -3.40 9.47 -12.62
C ALA A 42 -4.74 9.11 -13.28
N GLU A 43 -5.30 10.00 -14.09
CA GLU A 43 -6.50 9.68 -14.84
C GLU A 43 -6.26 8.49 -15.78
N TYR A 44 -7.19 7.55 -15.75
CA TYR A 44 -7.15 6.43 -16.68
C TYR A 44 -7.52 6.87 -18.08
N GLN A 45 -6.67 6.65 -19.03
CA GLN A 45 -6.92 7.01 -20.41
C GLN A 45 -7.10 5.82 -21.34
N SER A 46 -6.22 4.86 -21.28
CA SER A 46 -6.29 3.61 -22.05
C SER A 46 -4.98 2.84 -21.90
N PHE A 47 -5.02 1.52 -21.91
CA PHE A 47 -3.80 0.70 -21.99
C PHE A 47 -3.01 0.88 -23.29
N ARG A 48 -3.59 1.48 -24.31
CA ARG A 48 -2.85 1.81 -25.55
C ARG A 48 -1.80 2.88 -25.33
N ASN A 49 -1.89 3.63 -24.24
CA ASN A 49 -1.01 4.75 -23.94
C ASN A 49 -0.17 4.52 -22.69
N ILE A 50 0.28 3.28 -22.50
CA ILE A 50 1.05 2.85 -21.32
C ILE A 50 2.33 3.67 -21.08
N LYS A 51 2.88 4.27 -22.13
CA LYS A 51 4.07 5.14 -22.07
C LYS A 51 3.77 6.57 -21.64
N ASN A 52 2.52 6.98 -21.74
CA ASN A 52 2.09 8.35 -21.40
C ASN A 52 0.96 8.26 -20.37
N PRO A 53 1.28 8.28 -19.08
CA PRO A 53 0.26 8.33 -18.04
C PRO A 53 -0.66 9.54 -18.18
N GLY A 54 -1.89 9.39 -17.75
CA GLY A 54 -2.85 10.48 -17.75
C GLY A 54 -2.46 11.63 -16.82
N PRO A 55 -3.19 12.75 -16.90
CA PRO A 55 -2.97 13.87 -16.00
C PRO A 55 -3.28 13.48 -14.54
N PRO A 56 -2.79 14.26 -13.57
CA PRO A 56 -3.00 13.97 -12.17
C PRO A 56 -4.48 14.12 -11.76
N VAL A 57 -4.96 13.18 -10.97
CA VAL A 57 -6.22 13.34 -10.23
C VAL A 57 -5.92 14.28 -9.06
N LYS A 58 -6.28 15.53 -9.21
CA LYS A 58 -5.86 16.63 -8.35
C LYS A 58 -6.11 16.37 -6.86
N GLU A 59 -7.30 15.88 -6.51
CA GLU A 59 -7.65 15.58 -5.12
C GLU A 59 -6.77 14.48 -4.53
N MET A 60 -6.47 13.46 -5.32
CA MET A 60 -5.63 12.36 -4.86
C MET A 60 -4.16 12.77 -4.72
N VAL A 61 -3.65 13.53 -5.67
CA VAL A 61 -2.29 14.09 -5.58
C VAL A 61 -2.14 14.98 -4.36
N ASN A 62 -3.10 15.85 -4.09
CA ASN A 62 -3.06 16.71 -2.90
C ASN A 62 -3.07 15.89 -1.60
N ARG A 63 -3.86 14.83 -1.55
CA ARG A 63 -3.89 13.91 -0.40
C ARG A 63 -2.55 13.21 -0.19
N VAL A 64 -1.94 12.72 -1.25
CA VAL A 64 -0.60 12.11 -1.19
C VAL A 64 0.45 13.10 -0.69
N LYS A 65 0.44 14.33 -1.20
CA LYS A 65 1.34 15.39 -0.73
C LYS A 65 1.15 15.68 0.76
N GLU A 66 -0.08 15.73 1.22
CA GLU A 66 -0.40 15.93 2.63
C GLU A 66 0.16 14.80 3.51
N TRP A 67 -0.04 13.55 3.12
CA TRP A 67 0.51 12.40 3.85
C TRP A 67 2.04 12.44 3.92
N ILE A 68 2.69 12.73 2.80
CA ILE A 68 4.15 12.87 2.75
C ILE A 68 4.61 13.99 3.68
N GLY A 69 3.93 15.12 3.67
CA GLY A 69 4.23 16.25 4.57
C GLY A 69 4.06 15.91 6.05
N GLN A 70 3.22 14.94 6.38
CA GLN A 70 3.01 14.42 7.73
C GLN A 70 3.99 13.30 8.11
N GLY A 71 4.89 12.93 7.22
CA GLY A 71 5.85 11.85 7.44
C GLY A 71 5.30 10.44 7.19
N THR A 72 4.15 10.33 6.55
CA THR A 72 3.56 9.03 6.19
C THR A 72 4.26 8.45 4.97
N ASN A 73 4.61 7.16 5.02
CA ASN A 73 5.14 6.45 3.86
C ASN A 73 4.02 6.14 2.88
N VAL A 74 4.21 6.55 1.64
CA VAL A 74 3.29 6.26 0.54
C VAL A 74 4.05 5.53 -0.55
N LYS A 75 3.49 4.45 -1.05
CA LYS A 75 4.02 3.73 -2.21
C LYS A 75 2.99 3.70 -3.33
N ILE A 76 3.44 3.78 -4.55
CA ILE A 76 2.61 3.51 -5.73
C ILE A 76 2.42 2.00 -5.83
N PHE A 77 1.18 1.56 -5.76
CA PHE A 77 0.79 0.15 -5.85
C PHE A 77 0.14 -0.08 -7.21
N THR A 78 0.88 -0.66 -8.15
CA THR A 78 0.43 -0.69 -9.55
C THR A 78 0.80 -1.99 -10.27
N ALA A 79 -0.11 -2.46 -11.11
CA ALA A 79 0.13 -3.61 -12.00
C ALA A 79 1.16 -3.30 -13.10
N ARG A 80 1.49 -2.04 -13.36
CA ARG A 80 2.47 -1.65 -14.37
C ARG A 80 3.86 -2.26 -14.16
N VAL A 81 4.18 -2.64 -12.93
CA VAL A 81 5.47 -3.25 -12.56
C VAL A 81 5.33 -4.69 -12.07
N CYS A 82 4.24 -5.38 -12.44
CA CYS A 82 4.03 -6.74 -12.00
C CYS A 82 5.03 -7.71 -12.62
N SER A 83 5.31 -8.81 -11.92
CA SER A 83 6.30 -9.82 -12.31
C SER A 83 5.97 -10.62 -13.57
N LEU A 84 4.76 -10.46 -14.12
CA LEU A 84 4.37 -11.07 -15.39
C LEU A 84 4.98 -10.37 -16.60
N GLN A 85 5.52 -9.18 -16.41
CA GLN A 85 6.21 -8.42 -17.44
C GLN A 85 7.70 -8.74 -17.47
N THR A 86 8.36 -8.39 -18.59
CA THR A 86 9.81 -8.51 -18.69
C THR A 86 10.52 -7.49 -17.78
N LYS A 87 11.77 -7.75 -17.44
CA LYS A 87 12.57 -6.82 -16.63
C LYS A 87 12.69 -5.44 -17.28
N ASP A 88 12.86 -5.40 -18.60
CA ASP A 88 12.98 -4.15 -19.34
C ASP A 88 11.68 -3.35 -19.33
N GLU A 89 10.55 -4.01 -19.50
CA GLU A 89 9.23 -3.38 -19.38
C GLU A 89 8.98 -2.82 -17.97
N ILE A 90 9.32 -3.57 -16.93
CA ILE A 90 9.20 -3.13 -15.54
C ILE A 90 10.07 -1.90 -15.30
N GLU A 91 11.32 -1.92 -15.76
CA GLU A 91 12.24 -0.79 -15.59
C GLU A 91 11.75 0.46 -16.35
N GLU A 92 11.25 0.29 -17.55
CA GLU A 92 10.66 1.38 -18.33
C GLU A 92 9.46 1.98 -17.59
N GLN A 93 8.56 1.15 -17.05
CA GLN A 93 7.40 1.61 -16.32
C GLN A 93 7.76 2.31 -15.00
N ARG A 94 8.76 1.79 -14.28
CA ARG A 94 9.28 2.46 -13.08
C ARG A 94 9.75 3.87 -13.40
N LYS A 95 10.56 4.02 -14.44
CA LYS A 95 11.08 5.31 -14.86
C LYS A 95 9.96 6.30 -15.22
N ILE A 96 8.99 5.84 -15.99
CA ILE A 96 7.83 6.65 -16.39
C ILE A 96 7.06 7.15 -15.15
N ILE A 97 6.77 6.27 -14.21
CA ILE A 97 6.03 6.62 -12.99
C ILE A 97 6.86 7.53 -12.09
N GLU A 98 8.17 7.28 -11.95
CA GLU A 98 9.06 8.15 -11.17
C GLU A 98 9.09 9.58 -11.73
N GLU A 99 9.23 9.73 -13.04
CA GLU A 99 9.21 11.02 -13.70
C GLU A 99 7.87 11.73 -13.51
N TRP A 100 6.78 10.98 -13.62
CA TRP A 100 5.43 11.51 -13.34
C TRP A 100 5.28 11.98 -11.88
N CYS A 101 5.78 11.20 -10.93
CA CYS A 101 5.75 11.57 -9.50
C CYS A 101 6.58 12.82 -9.22
N VAL A 102 7.76 12.93 -9.80
CA VAL A 102 8.60 14.15 -9.65
C VAL A 102 7.87 15.37 -10.18
N LEU A 103 7.22 15.24 -11.35
CA LEU A 103 6.51 16.35 -11.98
C LEU A 103 5.28 16.79 -11.18
N HIS A 104 4.46 15.85 -10.69
CA HIS A 104 3.16 16.15 -10.11
C HIS A 104 3.11 16.12 -8.58
N ILE A 105 3.99 15.36 -7.95
CA ILE A 105 4.07 15.22 -6.48
C ILE A 105 5.26 16.00 -5.94
N GLY A 106 6.34 16.13 -6.71
CA GLY A 106 7.55 16.84 -6.34
C GLY A 106 8.68 15.92 -5.86
N GLN A 107 8.47 14.62 -5.82
CA GLN A 107 9.48 13.63 -5.45
C GLN A 107 9.15 12.25 -6.01
N LYS A 108 10.15 11.39 -6.08
CA LYS A 108 9.95 9.98 -6.38
C LYS A 108 9.29 9.28 -5.20
N LEU A 109 8.43 8.33 -5.49
CA LEU A 109 7.86 7.40 -4.51
C LEU A 109 8.31 5.98 -4.85
N GLU A 110 8.35 5.13 -3.84
CA GLU A 110 8.57 3.71 -4.05
C GLU A 110 7.41 3.12 -4.86
N ILE A 111 7.71 2.23 -5.80
CA ILE A 111 6.73 1.63 -6.71
C ILE A 111 6.76 0.12 -6.51
N THR A 112 5.60 -0.47 -6.32
CA THR A 112 5.47 -1.92 -6.10
C THR A 112 4.18 -2.45 -6.70
N SER A 113 4.16 -3.73 -7.02
CA SER A 113 2.94 -4.49 -7.35
C SER A 113 2.57 -5.50 -6.26
N GLU A 114 3.32 -5.49 -5.17
CA GLU A 114 3.16 -6.43 -4.07
C GLU A 114 2.75 -5.71 -2.80
N LYS A 115 1.80 -6.29 -2.09
CA LYS A 115 1.50 -5.86 -0.73
C LYS A 115 2.27 -6.74 0.26
N ASP A 116 2.67 -6.12 1.36
CA ASP A 116 3.33 -6.80 2.46
C ASP A 116 2.58 -6.57 3.79
N PHE A 117 3.09 -7.10 4.87
CA PHE A 117 2.46 -6.94 6.18
C PHE A 117 2.39 -5.50 6.68
N ASN A 118 3.19 -4.59 6.11
CA ASN A 118 3.27 -3.19 6.53
C ASN A 118 2.32 -2.27 5.75
N MET A 119 1.64 -2.78 4.70
CA MET A 119 0.61 -2.03 4.01
C MET A 119 -0.64 -1.92 4.90
N VAL A 120 -0.93 -0.73 5.39
CA VAL A 120 -2.05 -0.48 6.31
C VAL A 120 -3.32 0.00 5.61
N GLU A 121 -3.18 0.62 4.44
CA GLU A 121 -4.30 1.09 3.62
C GLU A 121 -3.97 0.87 2.14
N LEU A 122 -5.01 0.64 1.35
CA LEU A 122 -4.95 0.63 -0.12
C LEU A 122 -6.02 1.55 -0.68
N TRP A 123 -5.59 2.53 -1.44
CA TRP A 123 -6.45 3.45 -2.19
C TRP A 123 -6.43 3.05 -3.66
N ASP A 124 -7.54 2.51 -4.13
CA ASP A 124 -7.65 1.89 -5.44
C ASP A 124 -9.08 2.03 -5.96
N ASN A 125 -9.24 2.46 -7.20
CA ASN A 125 -10.56 2.65 -7.81
C ASN A 125 -11.32 1.35 -8.09
N ARG A 126 -10.64 0.20 -8.05
CA ARG A 126 -11.22 -1.13 -8.26
C ARG A 126 -11.45 -1.92 -7.00
N ALA A 127 -10.79 -1.57 -5.91
CA ALA A 127 -10.93 -2.27 -4.64
C ALA A 127 -12.28 -1.98 -3.97
N ILE A 128 -12.87 -3.02 -3.40
CA ILE A 128 -14.02 -2.90 -2.52
C ILE A 128 -13.57 -3.25 -1.11
N GLY A 129 -13.61 -2.27 -0.21
CA GLY A 129 -13.32 -2.49 1.20
C GLY A 129 -14.37 -3.43 1.83
N VAL A 130 -13.94 -4.31 2.70
CA VAL A 130 -14.81 -5.23 3.44
C VAL A 130 -14.64 -5.05 4.93
N ILE A 131 -15.68 -5.34 5.68
CA ILE A 131 -15.62 -5.37 7.14
C ILE A 131 -14.75 -6.56 7.56
N GLU A 132 -13.76 -6.29 8.39
CA GLU A 132 -12.80 -7.29 8.86
C GLU A 132 -13.52 -8.54 9.41
N ASN A 133 -13.07 -9.71 8.98
CA ASN A 133 -13.57 -11.04 9.36
C ASN A 133 -15.05 -11.31 8.99
N ARG A 134 -15.71 -10.42 8.26
CA ARG A 134 -17.14 -10.58 7.93
C ARG A 134 -17.43 -10.70 6.44
N GLY A 135 -16.54 -10.24 5.56
CA GLY A 135 -16.76 -10.26 4.13
C GLY A 135 -17.90 -9.37 3.64
N ILE A 136 -18.36 -8.45 4.46
CA ILE A 136 -19.43 -7.51 4.11
C ILE A 136 -18.79 -6.28 3.45
N PRO A 137 -19.21 -5.89 2.23
CA PRO A 137 -18.64 -4.73 1.56
C PRO A 137 -19.00 -3.43 2.29
N LEU A 138 -18.03 -2.50 2.35
CA LEU A 138 -18.22 -1.17 2.94
C LEU A 138 -19.03 -0.24 2.06
N ARG A 139 -19.13 -0.55 0.77
CA ARG A 139 -20.00 0.14 -0.19
C ARG A 139 -20.78 -0.88 -1.01
N LYS A 140 -21.93 -0.49 -1.50
CA LYS A 140 -22.66 -1.33 -2.46
C LYS A 140 -21.83 -1.45 -3.74
N PRO A 141 -21.72 -2.66 -4.27
CA PRO A 141 -21.07 -2.87 -5.56
C PRO A 141 -21.80 -2.12 -6.68
#